data_4719ed31bacd4499e6063abc05e3d230
#
_entry.id   4719ed31bacd4499e6063abc05e3d230
#
_cell.length_a   1.000
_cell.length_b   1.000
_cell.length_c   1.000
_cell.angle_alpha   90.00
_cell.angle_beta   90.00
_cell.angle_gamma   90.00
#
_symmetry.space_group_name_H-M   'P 1'
#
loop_
_entity.id
_entity.type
_entity.pdbx_description
1 polymer ?
#
loop_
_entity_poly.entity_id
_entity_poly.type
_entity_poly.pdbx_seq_one_letter_code
_entity_poly.pdbx_strand_id
1 'polypeptide(L)'
;MKDMLPREMEIRDYLIGLIKETYKTYGFCSIETPCVEHIENLCSKQGGDNEKLIFKIMKRGEKLKLDTAKTENDLTDSGLRYDLTVPLSRYYSNNSGPVSYTHL
;
A
#
# COMPACT_ATOMS: atom_id res chain seq x y z
N MET A 1 -18.75 0.84 2.09
CA MET A 1 -17.87 0.76 3.28
C MET A 1 -18.66 0.22 4.46
N LYS A 2 -18.04 -0.56 5.28
CA LYS A 2 -18.70 -1.20 6.41
C LYS A 2 -17.86 -1.05 7.67
N ASP A 3 -18.52 -0.68 8.75
CA ASP A 3 -17.87 -0.62 10.05
C ASP A 3 -17.71 -2.01 10.64
N MET A 4 -16.64 -2.22 11.36
CA MET A 4 -16.40 -3.45 12.11
C MET A 4 -16.84 -3.25 13.55
N LEU A 5 -17.87 -3.96 13.95
CA LEU A 5 -18.40 -3.87 15.31
C LEU A 5 -17.48 -4.59 16.30
N PRO A 6 -17.60 -4.28 17.61
CA PRO A 6 -16.67 -4.84 18.60
C PRO A 6 -16.55 -6.36 18.58
N ARG A 7 -17.65 -7.08 18.41
CA ARG A 7 -17.59 -8.55 18.36
C ARG A 7 -16.85 -9.04 17.13
N GLU A 8 -17.08 -8.39 15.99
CA GLU A 8 -16.36 -8.73 14.76
C GLU A 8 -14.87 -8.45 14.91
N MET A 9 -14.52 -7.36 15.58
CA MET A 9 -13.13 -7.02 15.85
C MET A 9 -12.46 -8.01 16.78
N GLU A 10 -13.17 -8.50 17.78
CA GLU A 10 -12.62 -9.54 18.68
C GLU A 10 -12.21 -10.77 17.89
N ILE A 11 -13.08 -11.22 16.99
CA ILE A 11 -12.82 -12.38 16.16
C ILE A 11 -11.63 -12.10 15.22
N ARG A 12 -11.63 -10.94 14.59
CA ARG A 12 -10.56 -10.53 13.68
C ARG A 12 -9.22 -10.45 14.39
N ASP A 13 -9.18 -9.82 15.58
CA ASP A 13 -7.95 -9.67 16.35
C ASP A 13 -7.41 -11.03 16.80
N TYR A 14 -8.29 -11.93 17.17
CA TYR A 14 -7.90 -13.29 17.53
C TYR A 14 -7.24 -14.01 16.36
N LEU A 15 -7.87 -13.95 15.19
CA LEU A 15 -7.34 -14.60 13.98
C LEU A 15 -6.02 -13.99 13.53
N ILE A 16 -5.93 -12.67 13.55
CA ILE A 16 -4.69 -11.96 13.19
C ILE A 16 -3.57 -12.34 14.15
N GLY A 17 -3.87 -12.38 15.44
CA GLY A 17 -2.90 -12.78 16.47
C GLY A 17 -2.38 -14.19 16.25
N LEU A 18 -3.28 -15.11 15.93
CA LEU A 18 -2.91 -16.50 15.67
C LEU A 18 -2.00 -16.61 14.43
N ILE A 19 -2.35 -15.90 13.36
CA ILE A 19 -1.56 -15.88 12.13
C ILE A 19 -0.16 -15.28 12.41
N LYS A 20 -0.11 -14.17 13.13
CA LYS A 20 1.16 -13.52 13.46
C LYS A 20 2.07 -14.42 14.28
N GLU A 21 1.53 -15.11 15.28
CA GLU A 21 2.32 -16.03 16.08
C GLU A 21 2.87 -17.18 15.24
N THR A 22 2.06 -17.71 14.35
CA THR A 22 2.47 -18.79 13.46
C THR A 22 3.62 -18.35 12.56
N TYR A 23 3.49 -17.20 11.92
CA TYR A 23 4.55 -16.69 11.05
C TYR A 23 5.82 -16.36 11.83
N LYS A 24 5.67 -15.88 13.04
CA LYS A 24 6.81 -15.55 13.89
C LYS A 24 7.69 -16.77 14.16
N THR A 25 7.09 -17.95 14.30
CA THR A 25 7.85 -19.18 14.52
C THR A 25 8.70 -19.55 13.31
N TYR A 26 8.38 -19.04 12.13
CA TYR A 26 9.15 -19.26 10.90
C TYR A 26 10.11 -18.13 10.60
N GLY A 27 10.31 -17.20 11.53
CA GLY A 27 11.27 -16.11 11.36
C GLY A 27 10.72 -14.87 10.67
N PHE A 28 9.43 -14.78 10.43
CA PHE A 28 8.83 -13.58 9.85
C PHE A 28 8.68 -12.48 10.89
N CYS A 29 8.95 -11.27 10.47
CA CYS A 29 8.77 -10.08 11.30
C CYS A 29 7.63 -9.23 10.75
N SER A 30 7.03 -8.44 11.63
CA SER A 30 5.97 -7.51 11.22
C SER A 30 6.57 -6.23 10.66
N ILE A 31 6.01 -5.77 9.57
CA ILE A 31 6.30 -4.45 9.03
C ILE A 31 4.98 -3.75 8.77
N GLU A 32 5.03 -2.45 8.61
CA GLU A 32 3.86 -1.67 8.25
C GLU A 32 4.26 -0.65 7.19
N THR A 33 3.42 -0.51 6.18
CA THR A 33 3.63 0.45 5.11
C THR A 33 2.42 1.37 5.01
N PRO A 34 2.60 2.60 4.52
CA PRO A 34 1.46 3.51 4.34
C PRO A 34 0.42 2.95 3.37
N CYS A 35 -0.83 3.30 3.59
CA CYS A 35 -1.91 2.94 2.68
C CYS A 35 -1.83 3.70 1.36
N VAL A 36 -1.18 4.86 1.38
CA VAL A 36 -1.02 5.74 0.21
C VAL A 36 0.36 5.53 -0.37
N GLU A 37 0.42 5.34 -1.67
CA GLU A 37 1.66 5.11 -2.40
C GLU A 37 1.77 6.13 -3.53
N HIS A 38 2.99 6.46 -3.95
CA HIS A 38 3.18 7.30 -5.13
C HIS A 38 2.61 6.60 -6.36
N ILE A 39 1.97 7.38 -7.22
CA ILE A 39 1.29 6.81 -8.38
C ILE A 39 2.25 6.08 -9.32
N GLU A 40 3.48 6.53 -9.43
CA GLU A 40 4.49 5.89 -10.28
C GLU A 40 4.79 4.47 -9.83
N ASN A 41 4.69 4.21 -8.53
CA ASN A 41 4.94 2.88 -7.98
C ASN A 41 3.74 1.95 -8.19
N LEU A 42 2.54 2.51 -8.20
CA LEU A 42 1.32 1.72 -8.36
C LEU A 42 1.02 1.37 -9.81
N CYS A 43 1.34 2.27 -10.73
CA CYS A 43 1.13 2.05 -12.15
C CYS A 43 2.37 1.40 -12.72
N SER A 44 2.28 0.14 -13.12
CA SER A 44 3.38 -0.54 -13.76
C SER A 44 3.52 -0.05 -15.21
N LYS A 45 4.75 -0.10 -15.74
CA LYS A 45 5.01 0.30 -17.13
C LYS A 45 4.26 -0.55 -18.14
N GLN A 46 3.83 -1.72 -17.74
CA GLN A 46 3.17 -2.65 -18.66
C GLN A 46 1.68 -2.40 -18.81
N GLY A 47 1.14 -1.50 -17.98
CA GLY A 47 -0.28 -1.19 -18.02
C GLY A 47 -1.13 -2.46 -17.93
N GLY A 48 -1.93 -2.61 -16.95
CA GLY A 48 -2.76 -3.79 -16.81
C GLY A 48 -4.15 -3.41 -16.36
N ASP A 49 -5.00 -4.40 -16.27
CA ASP A 49 -6.35 -4.20 -15.76
C ASP A 49 -6.35 -3.66 -14.34
N ASN A 50 -5.28 -3.90 -13.59
CA ASN A 50 -5.15 -3.41 -12.22
C ASN A 50 -5.06 -1.90 -12.14
N GLU A 51 -4.55 -1.24 -13.17
CA GLU A 51 -4.45 0.21 -13.20
C GLU A 51 -5.81 0.87 -13.10
N LYS A 52 -6.84 0.25 -13.65
CA LYS A 52 -8.21 0.75 -13.60
C LYS A 52 -8.83 0.61 -12.22
N LEU A 53 -8.27 -0.24 -11.38
CA LEU A 53 -8.78 -0.50 -10.04
C LEU A 53 -8.15 0.40 -8.99
N ILE A 54 -7.17 1.21 -9.35
CA ILE A 54 -6.46 2.07 -8.42
C ILE A 54 -7.30 3.31 -8.12
N PHE A 55 -7.53 3.54 -6.82
CA PHE A 55 -8.15 4.78 -6.36
C PHE A 55 -7.06 5.84 -6.28
N LYS A 56 -7.06 6.75 -7.25
CA LYS A 56 -6.06 7.80 -7.35
C LYS A 56 -6.42 8.98 -6.47
N ILE A 57 -5.41 9.64 -5.94
CA ILE A 57 -5.57 10.80 -5.06
C ILE A 57 -5.09 12.04 -5.80
N MET A 58 -5.92 13.07 -5.81
CA MET A 58 -5.63 14.31 -6.49
C MET A 58 -4.53 15.09 -5.77
N LYS A 59 -3.74 15.80 -6.54
CA LYS A 59 -2.75 16.73 -5.99
C LYS A 59 -3.46 17.80 -5.17
N ARG A 60 -2.74 18.38 -4.23
CA ARG A 60 -3.29 19.38 -3.30
C ARG A 60 -2.63 20.73 -3.47
N GLY A 61 -3.42 21.77 -3.18
CA GLY A 61 -2.89 23.12 -3.13
C GLY A 61 -2.37 23.61 -4.47
N GLU A 62 -1.23 24.26 -4.45
CA GLU A 62 -0.61 24.83 -5.64
C GLU A 62 -0.20 23.82 -6.68
N LYS A 63 -0.02 22.57 -6.26
CA LYS A 63 0.34 21.49 -7.17
C LYS A 63 -0.84 21.08 -8.06
N LEU A 64 -2.06 21.41 -7.65
CA LEU A 64 -3.26 21.09 -8.42
C LEU A 64 -3.54 22.24 -9.40
N LYS A 65 -3.18 22.01 -10.66
CA LYS A 65 -3.35 23.01 -11.72
C LYS A 65 -4.43 22.53 -12.70
N LEU A 66 -5.68 22.80 -12.36
CA LEU A 66 -6.81 22.39 -13.18
C LEU A 66 -6.79 23.03 -14.56
N ASP A 67 -6.36 24.28 -14.65
CA ASP A 67 -6.36 25.04 -15.89
C ASP A 67 -5.39 24.47 -16.92
N THR A 68 -4.30 23.83 -16.49
CA THR A 68 -3.27 23.30 -17.39
C THR A 68 -3.30 21.78 -17.47
N ALA A 69 -4.15 21.14 -16.67
CA ALA A 69 -4.25 19.69 -16.68
C ALA A 69 -4.95 19.20 -17.94
N LYS A 70 -4.33 18.26 -18.62
CA LYS A 70 -4.87 17.67 -19.86
C LYS A 70 -5.36 16.25 -19.64
N THR A 71 -4.78 15.55 -18.67
CA THR A 71 -5.10 14.15 -18.41
C THR A 71 -5.26 13.94 -16.91
N GLU A 72 -5.80 12.79 -16.54
CA GLU A 72 -5.92 12.37 -15.16
C GLU A 72 -4.56 12.34 -14.46
N ASN A 73 -3.50 11.98 -15.19
CA ASN A 73 -2.16 11.93 -14.65
C ASN A 73 -1.63 13.29 -14.20
N ASP A 74 -2.12 14.36 -14.80
CA ASP A 74 -1.73 15.72 -14.44
C ASP A 74 -2.39 16.15 -13.12
N LEU A 75 -3.45 15.48 -12.72
CA LEU A 75 -4.23 15.83 -11.52
C LEU A 75 -3.88 14.98 -10.31
N THR A 76 -3.22 13.85 -10.51
CA THR A 76 -2.97 12.88 -9.44
C THR A 76 -1.47 12.64 -9.24
N ASP A 77 -1.07 12.43 -7.98
CA ASP A 77 0.32 12.10 -7.64
C ASP A 77 0.42 10.86 -6.74
N SER A 78 -0.69 10.40 -6.21
CA SER A 78 -0.74 9.28 -5.27
C SER A 78 -1.95 8.42 -5.54
N GLY A 79 -1.99 7.28 -4.90
CA GLY A 79 -3.14 6.40 -4.93
C GLY A 79 -3.18 5.51 -3.71
N LEU A 80 -4.32 4.86 -3.49
CA LEU A 80 -4.44 3.87 -2.44
C LEU A 80 -3.88 2.55 -2.95
N ARG A 81 -3.13 1.87 -2.12
CA ARG A 81 -2.60 0.55 -2.47
C ARG A 81 -3.76 -0.43 -2.67
N TYR A 82 -3.64 -1.29 -3.66
CA TYR A 82 -4.65 -2.32 -3.92
C TYR A 82 -4.23 -3.69 -3.37
N ASP A 83 -2.95 -3.88 -3.11
CA ASP A 83 -2.43 -5.07 -2.43
C ASP A 83 -1.14 -4.68 -1.70
N LEU A 84 -0.40 -5.66 -1.19
CA LEU A 84 0.82 -5.39 -0.44
C LEU A 84 2.10 -5.65 -1.23
N THR A 85 1.99 -6.04 -2.49
CA THR A 85 3.14 -6.39 -3.31
C THR A 85 4.01 -5.16 -3.62
N VAL A 86 3.39 -4.09 -4.11
CA VAL A 86 4.11 -2.86 -4.44
C VAL A 86 4.72 -2.21 -3.19
N PRO A 87 3.96 -2.02 -2.10
CA PRO A 87 4.55 -1.49 -0.86
C PRO A 87 5.69 -2.33 -0.33
N LEU A 88 5.60 -3.65 -0.38
CA LEU A 88 6.65 -4.54 0.09
C LEU A 88 7.90 -4.41 -0.76
N SER A 89 7.75 -4.36 -2.08
CA SER A 89 8.87 -4.20 -3.01
C SER A 89 9.60 -2.87 -2.78
N ARG A 90 8.84 -1.80 -2.60
CA ARG A 90 9.40 -0.48 -2.28
C ARG A 90 10.12 -0.51 -0.92
N TYR A 91 9.50 -1.10 0.08
CA TYR A 91 10.09 -1.23 1.41
C TYR A 91 11.43 -1.96 1.33
N TYR A 92 11.46 -3.08 0.63
CA TYR A 92 12.68 -3.88 0.47
C TYR A 92 13.77 -3.07 -0.23
N SER A 93 13.43 -2.39 -1.31
CA SER A 93 14.40 -1.58 -2.06
C SER A 93 14.99 -0.47 -1.22
N ASN A 94 14.16 0.18 -0.40
CA ASN A 94 14.60 1.31 0.42
C ASN A 94 15.38 0.86 1.66
N ASN A 95 15.26 -0.39 2.06
CA ASN A 95 15.83 -0.89 3.31
C ASN A 95 16.71 -2.11 3.10
N SER A 96 17.24 -2.30 1.92
CA SER A 96 18.10 -3.44 1.58
C SER A 96 19.58 -3.21 1.94
N GLY A 97 19.83 -2.46 2.99
CA GLY A 97 21.19 -2.21 3.46
C GLY A 97 21.84 -3.43 4.10
N PRO A 98 23.06 -3.25 4.66
CA PRO A 98 23.83 -4.38 5.22
C PRO A 98 23.19 -5.02 6.46
N VAL A 99 22.13 -4.45 6.97
CA VAL A 99 21.40 -5.10 8.05
C VAL A 99 20.57 -6.21 7.43
N SER A 100 20.95 -7.43 7.70
CA SER A 100 20.20 -8.57 7.19
C SER A 100 18.87 -8.66 7.93
N TYR A 101 17.81 -8.32 7.22
CA TYR A 101 16.48 -8.55 7.73
C TYR A 101 16.05 -9.95 7.35
N THR A 102 15.82 -10.77 8.34
CA THR A 102 15.29 -12.11 8.13
C THR A 102 13.78 -12.04 8.21
N HIS A 103 13.16 -11.27 7.33
CA HIS A 103 11.74 -11.07 7.45
C HIS A 103 11.07 -10.69 6.15
N LEU A 104 9.85 -10.93 6.19
CA LEU A 104 8.88 -10.43 5.24
C LEU A 104 7.69 -9.90 5.98
#